data_33466a910a523cb3f0891f1d8cb2f500
#
_entry.id   33466a910a523cb3f0891f1d8cb2f500
#
_cell.length_a   1.000
_cell.length_b   1.000
_cell.length_c   1.000
_cell.angle_alpha   90.00
_cell.angle_beta   90.00
_cell.angle_gamma   90.00
#
_symmetry.space_group_name_H-M   'P 1'
#
loop_
_entity.id
_entity.type
_entity.pdbx_description
1 polymer ?
#
loop_
_entity_poly.entity_id
_entity_poly.type
_entity_poly.pdbx_seq_one_letter_code
_entity_poly.pdbx_strand_id
1 'polypeptide(L)'
;IIDEVHMLSTQAFNALLKIMEEPPDHVKFVLCTTEPQKVPQTIQSRCQRFDFRTIPDHQIARHLGEILSSEGIDFDDGIPLELARLADGSMRDALTLLDRVVSAANGALGPGLLEEVLGLPDESLLGSLVESVTRQDARRTLDHAGELVANGMSHAQLLDSLAERIRRLLVVATCGTESELIGMTADAAQRCAELSRDLDQPTLVQMIVACDAGSRQVRSSGAPRALLDAVLVRLCHMQSFAEAAHLLQGTSGPPAKKDPARAR
;
A
#
# COMPACT_ATOMS: atom_id res chain seq x y z
N ILE A 1 -2.67 9.61 -32.97
CA ILE A 1 -2.55 9.00 -31.63
C ILE A 1 -3.97 8.74 -31.14
N ILE A 2 -4.23 7.50 -30.69
CA ILE A 2 -5.51 7.10 -30.07
C ILE A 2 -5.19 6.61 -28.68
N ASP A 3 -5.59 7.39 -27.70
CA ASP A 3 -5.45 7.06 -26.29
C ASP A 3 -6.65 6.22 -25.82
N GLU A 4 -6.41 5.35 -24.82
CA GLU A 4 -7.40 4.39 -24.28
C GLU A 4 -8.13 3.61 -25.40
N VAL A 5 -7.35 3.11 -26.35
CA VAL A 5 -7.89 2.47 -27.56
C VAL A 5 -8.84 1.29 -27.24
N HIS A 6 -8.72 0.66 -26.09
CA HIS A 6 -9.63 -0.41 -25.65
C HIS A 6 -11.08 0.06 -25.44
N MET A 7 -11.32 1.37 -25.37
CA MET A 7 -12.68 1.94 -25.28
C MET A 7 -13.39 2.02 -26.63
N LEU A 8 -12.70 1.74 -27.74
CA LEU A 8 -13.33 1.74 -29.05
C LEU A 8 -14.33 0.58 -29.20
N SER A 9 -15.43 0.86 -29.89
CA SER A 9 -16.39 -0.18 -30.25
C SER A 9 -15.78 -1.19 -31.25
N THR A 10 -16.36 -2.39 -31.31
CA THR A 10 -15.94 -3.40 -32.30
C THR A 10 -16.03 -2.89 -33.74
N GLN A 11 -17.04 -2.05 -34.03
CA GLN A 11 -17.20 -1.46 -35.33
C GLN A 11 -16.11 -0.45 -35.65
N ALA A 12 -15.67 0.35 -34.68
CA ALA A 12 -14.55 1.28 -34.82
C ALA A 12 -13.22 0.53 -35.03
N PHE A 13 -12.97 -0.56 -34.30
CA PHE A 13 -11.81 -1.41 -34.56
C PHE A 13 -11.81 -1.98 -35.98
N ASN A 14 -12.95 -2.46 -36.50
CA ASN A 14 -13.05 -2.96 -37.87
C ASN A 14 -12.81 -1.89 -38.93
N ALA A 15 -13.22 -0.65 -38.68
CA ALA A 15 -12.91 0.48 -39.56
C ALA A 15 -11.43 0.86 -39.53
N LEU A 16 -10.81 0.80 -38.33
CA LEU A 16 -9.39 1.09 -38.14
C LEU A 16 -8.50 0.06 -38.84
N LEU A 17 -8.90 -1.23 -38.83
CA LEU A 17 -8.15 -2.30 -39.50
C LEU A 17 -7.88 -2.03 -40.99
N LYS A 18 -8.91 -1.53 -41.69
CA LYS A 18 -8.76 -1.22 -43.13
C LYS A 18 -7.70 -0.19 -43.43
N ILE A 19 -7.58 0.83 -42.56
CA ILE A 19 -6.59 1.91 -42.73
C ILE A 19 -5.20 1.44 -42.22
N MET A 20 -5.15 0.55 -41.26
CA MET A 20 -3.88 0.02 -40.75
C MET A 20 -3.25 -1.03 -41.66
N GLU A 21 -4.04 -1.70 -42.53
CA GLU A 21 -3.51 -2.64 -43.51
C GLU A 21 -2.79 -1.93 -44.64
N GLU A 22 -3.32 -0.80 -45.10
CA GLU A 22 -2.71 0.01 -46.18
C GLU A 22 -2.67 1.49 -45.77
N PRO A 23 -1.81 1.83 -44.77
CA PRO A 23 -1.70 3.20 -44.31
C PRO A 23 -1.03 4.10 -45.38
N PRO A 24 -1.47 5.36 -45.52
CA PRO A 24 -0.75 6.34 -46.33
C PRO A 24 0.69 6.51 -45.83
N ASP A 25 1.67 6.71 -46.71
CA ASP A 25 3.11 6.75 -46.38
C ASP A 25 3.48 7.73 -45.25
N HIS A 26 2.73 8.82 -45.12
CA HIS A 26 2.94 9.87 -44.13
C HIS A 26 2.20 9.65 -42.80
N VAL A 27 1.41 8.56 -42.68
CA VAL A 27 0.60 8.28 -41.47
C VAL A 27 1.27 7.23 -40.57
N LYS A 28 1.41 7.55 -39.32
CA LYS A 28 1.82 6.62 -38.25
C LYS A 28 0.72 6.54 -37.19
N PHE A 29 0.32 5.31 -36.86
CA PHE A 29 -0.64 5.07 -35.76
C PHE A 29 0.09 4.81 -34.47
N VAL A 30 -0.29 5.53 -33.41
CA VAL A 30 0.13 5.28 -32.05
C VAL A 30 -1.12 4.96 -31.24
N LEU A 31 -1.22 3.73 -30.75
CA LEU A 31 -2.35 3.24 -29.95
C LEU A 31 -1.88 3.05 -28.51
N CYS A 32 -2.54 3.72 -27.55
CA CYS A 32 -2.21 3.62 -26.14
C CYS A 32 -3.34 2.90 -25.42
N THR A 33 -3.01 2.04 -24.46
CA THR A 33 -4.00 1.34 -23.65
C THR A 33 -3.40 0.87 -22.32
N THR A 34 -4.20 0.91 -21.27
CA THR A 34 -3.93 0.28 -19.98
C THR A 34 -4.37 -1.20 -19.97
N GLU A 35 -5.21 -1.61 -20.93
CA GLU A 35 -5.79 -2.96 -20.99
C GLU A 35 -5.54 -3.64 -22.36
N PRO A 36 -4.30 -4.07 -22.63
CA PRO A 36 -3.95 -4.67 -23.92
C PRO A 36 -4.77 -5.92 -24.25
N GLN A 37 -5.24 -6.66 -23.25
CA GLN A 37 -6.07 -7.86 -23.43
C GLN A 37 -7.46 -7.55 -24.02
N LYS A 38 -7.95 -6.32 -23.94
CA LYS A 38 -9.22 -5.88 -24.55
C LYS A 38 -9.06 -5.44 -26.00
N VAL A 39 -7.83 -5.22 -26.48
CA VAL A 39 -7.58 -4.85 -27.86
C VAL A 39 -7.62 -6.12 -28.73
N PRO A 40 -8.38 -6.13 -29.86
CA PRO A 40 -8.45 -7.30 -30.73
C PRO A 40 -7.08 -7.75 -31.23
N GLN A 41 -6.86 -9.06 -31.26
CA GLN A 41 -5.58 -9.64 -31.68
C GLN A 41 -5.20 -9.28 -33.13
N THR A 42 -6.22 -9.04 -33.98
CA THR A 42 -6.03 -8.57 -35.36
C THR A 42 -5.38 -7.18 -35.45
N ILE A 43 -5.63 -6.30 -34.47
CA ILE A 43 -4.96 -5.02 -34.30
C ILE A 43 -3.56 -5.24 -33.72
N GLN A 44 -3.45 -5.98 -32.62
CA GLN A 44 -2.18 -6.22 -31.95
C GLN A 44 -1.12 -6.83 -32.89
N SER A 45 -1.52 -7.77 -33.78
CA SER A 45 -0.60 -8.43 -34.72
C SER A 45 0.00 -7.50 -35.80
N ARG A 46 -0.60 -6.31 -35.98
CA ARG A 46 -0.13 -5.28 -36.94
C ARG A 46 0.62 -4.13 -36.28
N CYS A 47 0.75 -4.17 -34.94
CA CYS A 47 1.42 -3.15 -34.15
C CYS A 47 2.71 -3.70 -33.55
N GLN A 48 3.73 -2.86 -33.48
CA GLN A 48 4.85 -3.10 -32.59
C GLN A 48 4.43 -2.69 -31.17
N ARG A 49 4.57 -3.61 -30.19
CA ARG A 49 4.20 -3.39 -28.82
C ARG A 49 5.38 -2.83 -28.02
N PHE A 50 5.10 -1.83 -27.19
CA PHE A 50 6.02 -1.25 -26.22
C PHE A 50 5.32 -1.24 -24.85
N ASP A 51 5.88 -1.97 -23.90
CA ASP A 51 5.34 -2.03 -22.54
C ASP A 51 6.01 -0.96 -21.68
N PHE A 52 5.19 -0.04 -21.16
CA PHE A 52 5.60 0.97 -20.20
C PHE A 52 5.36 0.43 -18.80
N ARG A 53 6.34 0.60 -17.93
CA ARG A 53 6.27 0.19 -16.53
C ARG A 53 6.10 1.42 -15.63
N THR A 54 5.61 1.19 -14.41
CA THR A 54 5.61 2.19 -13.35
C THR A 54 7.03 2.65 -13.06
N ILE A 55 7.19 3.91 -12.71
CA ILE A 55 8.48 4.50 -12.37
C ILE A 55 8.74 4.23 -10.88
N PRO A 56 9.93 3.72 -10.50
CA PRO A 56 10.29 3.52 -9.11
C PRO A 56 10.24 4.83 -8.29
N ASP A 57 9.76 4.75 -7.05
CA ASP A 57 9.56 5.91 -6.16
C ASP A 57 10.83 6.77 -6.03
N HIS A 58 12.01 6.15 -5.89
CA HIS A 58 13.27 6.87 -5.77
C HIS A 58 13.63 7.70 -7.01
N GLN A 59 13.19 7.27 -8.21
CA GLN A 59 13.41 8.04 -9.45
C GLN A 59 12.43 9.22 -9.54
N ILE A 60 11.17 9.00 -9.16
CA ILE A 60 10.19 10.08 -9.06
C ILE A 60 10.65 11.09 -8.03
N ALA A 61 11.00 10.64 -6.82
CA ALA A 61 11.46 11.51 -5.73
C ALA A 61 12.65 12.37 -6.12
N ARG A 62 13.67 11.78 -6.79
CA ARG A 62 14.82 12.52 -7.29
C ARG A 62 14.40 13.63 -8.26
N HIS A 63 13.52 13.31 -9.20
CA HIS A 63 13.06 14.28 -10.19
C HIS A 63 12.26 15.42 -9.57
N LEU A 64 11.38 15.11 -8.59
CA LEU A 64 10.65 16.13 -7.82
C LEU A 64 11.62 17.05 -7.05
N GLY A 65 12.66 16.49 -6.42
CA GLY A 65 13.69 17.27 -5.73
C GLY A 65 14.50 18.18 -6.68
N GLU A 66 14.81 17.70 -7.89
CA GLU A 66 15.44 18.51 -8.94
C GLU A 66 14.56 19.71 -9.36
N ILE A 67 13.25 19.48 -9.51
CA ILE A 67 12.28 20.55 -9.83
C ILE A 67 12.22 21.57 -8.70
N LEU A 68 12.01 21.15 -7.45
CA LEU A 68 11.93 22.03 -6.30
C LEU A 68 13.18 22.88 -6.15
N SER A 69 14.36 22.27 -6.31
CA SER A 69 15.64 22.95 -6.27
C SER A 69 15.79 23.99 -7.40
N SER A 70 15.32 23.66 -8.61
CA SER A 70 15.38 24.58 -9.76
C SER A 70 14.44 25.78 -9.64
N GLU A 71 13.30 25.59 -8.96
CA GLU A 71 12.34 26.66 -8.64
C GLU A 71 12.73 27.47 -7.40
N GLY A 72 13.83 27.09 -6.71
CA GLY A 72 14.31 27.77 -5.49
C GLY A 72 13.39 27.61 -4.29
N ILE A 73 12.65 26.50 -4.22
CA ILE A 73 11.73 26.20 -3.14
C ILE A 73 12.48 25.39 -2.09
N ASP A 74 12.48 25.86 -0.84
CA ASP A 74 13.02 25.11 0.29
C ASP A 74 12.07 23.98 0.68
N PHE A 75 12.59 22.78 0.89
CA PHE A 75 11.79 21.60 1.22
C PHE A 75 12.52 20.63 2.15
N ASP A 76 11.75 19.89 2.95
CA ASP A 76 12.26 18.76 3.73
C ASP A 76 12.58 17.57 2.81
N ASP A 77 13.72 16.90 3.02
CA ASP A 77 14.20 15.80 2.18
C ASP A 77 13.22 14.62 2.08
N GLY A 78 12.30 14.48 3.01
CA GLY A 78 11.27 13.44 3.01
C GLY A 78 10.11 13.71 2.04
N ILE A 79 9.85 14.98 1.70
CA ILE A 79 8.69 15.40 0.90
C ILE A 79 8.67 14.78 -0.51
N PRO A 80 9.75 14.84 -1.30
CA PRO A 80 9.75 14.24 -2.63
C PRO A 80 9.47 12.74 -2.60
N LEU A 81 9.96 12.02 -1.59
CA LEU A 81 9.75 10.58 -1.45
C LEU A 81 8.30 10.26 -1.08
N GLU A 82 7.70 11.06 -0.21
CA GLU A 82 6.30 10.87 0.18
C GLU A 82 5.34 11.15 -0.99
N LEU A 83 5.57 12.22 -1.74
CA LEU A 83 4.82 12.51 -2.97
C LEU A 83 4.98 11.40 -4.03
N ALA A 84 6.19 10.86 -4.18
CA ALA A 84 6.45 9.76 -5.10
C ALA A 84 5.66 8.49 -4.74
N ARG A 85 5.57 8.16 -3.46
CA ARG A 85 4.74 7.04 -2.97
C ARG A 85 3.27 7.22 -3.23
N LEU A 86 2.75 8.44 -2.99
CA LEU A 86 1.35 8.77 -3.25
C LEU A 86 1.00 8.71 -4.74
N ALA A 87 1.98 8.91 -5.60
CA ALA A 87 1.82 8.87 -7.05
C ALA A 87 1.84 7.45 -7.64
N ASP A 88 2.15 6.42 -6.86
CA ASP A 88 2.12 4.99 -7.25
C ASP A 88 2.76 4.71 -8.62
N GLY A 89 3.95 5.27 -8.83
CA GLY A 89 4.72 5.09 -10.06
C GLY A 89 4.29 5.94 -11.26
N SER A 90 3.36 6.88 -11.07
CA SER A 90 2.89 7.83 -12.08
C SER A 90 3.58 9.18 -11.93
N MET A 91 4.41 9.58 -12.90
CA MET A 91 5.03 10.91 -12.91
C MET A 91 3.99 12.03 -13.04
N ARG A 92 2.91 11.81 -13.81
CA ARG A 92 1.83 12.80 -13.96
C ARG A 92 1.17 13.11 -12.62
N ASP A 93 0.85 12.07 -11.86
CA ASP A 93 0.19 12.24 -10.56
C ASP A 93 1.15 12.86 -9.54
N ALA A 94 2.43 12.47 -9.57
CA ALA A 94 3.47 13.06 -8.75
C ALA A 94 3.61 14.58 -8.98
N LEU A 95 3.63 15.02 -10.23
CA LEU A 95 3.69 16.44 -10.58
C LEU A 95 2.41 17.18 -10.20
N THR A 96 1.25 16.54 -10.35
CA THR A 96 -0.04 17.13 -9.94
C THR A 96 -0.11 17.31 -8.42
N LEU A 97 0.37 16.33 -7.65
CA LEU A 97 0.47 16.42 -6.19
C LEU A 97 1.47 17.51 -5.78
N LEU A 98 2.64 17.57 -6.44
CA LEU A 98 3.65 18.61 -6.19
C LEU A 98 3.08 20.00 -6.42
N ASP A 99 2.41 20.23 -7.55
CA ASP A 99 1.81 21.53 -7.90
C ASP A 99 0.77 21.97 -6.85
N ARG A 100 -0.07 21.05 -6.36
CA ARG A 100 -1.02 21.32 -5.28
C ARG A 100 -0.34 21.75 -3.99
N VAL A 101 0.72 21.05 -3.59
CA VAL A 101 1.46 21.33 -2.36
C VAL A 101 2.22 22.66 -2.47
N VAL A 102 2.89 22.90 -3.58
CA VAL A 102 3.61 24.16 -3.84
C VAL A 102 2.64 25.35 -3.89
N SER A 103 1.49 25.19 -4.54
CA SER A 103 0.46 26.23 -4.63
C SER A 103 -0.16 26.61 -3.27
N ALA A 104 -0.19 25.68 -2.33
CA ALA A 104 -0.71 25.93 -0.98
C ALA A 104 0.36 26.43 0.00
N ALA A 105 1.64 26.30 -0.35
CA ALA A 105 2.76 26.68 0.51
C ALA A 105 2.89 28.20 0.63
N ASN A 106 3.09 28.66 1.86
CA ASN A 106 3.46 30.05 2.15
C ASN A 106 4.95 30.18 2.54
N GLY A 107 5.81 29.29 2.01
CA GLY A 107 7.24 29.22 2.35
C GLY A 107 7.81 27.84 2.08
N ALA A 108 8.66 27.35 2.98
CA ALA A 108 9.28 26.03 2.86
C ALA A 108 8.24 24.90 2.97
N LEU A 109 8.46 23.84 2.18
CA LEU A 109 7.62 22.65 2.22
C LEU A 109 8.02 21.76 3.41
N GLY A 110 7.16 21.67 4.42
CA GLY A 110 7.35 20.81 5.59
C GLY A 110 6.35 19.64 5.62
N PRO A 111 6.60 18.59 6.43
CA PRO A 111 5.74 17.40 6.51
C PRO A 111 4.27 17.72 6.84
N GLY A 112 4.03 18.63 7.79
CA GLY A 112 2.66 19.04 8.16
C GLY A 112 1.85 19.67 7.03
N LEU A 113 2.51 20.27 6.03
CA LEU A 113 1.84 20.82 4.86
C LEU A 113 1.25 19.72 3.96
N LEU A 114 1.93 18.58 3.83
CA LEU A 114 1.40 17.43 3.07
C LEU A 114 0.12 16.90 3.72
N GLU A 115 0.13 16.77 5.04
CA GLU A 115 -1.04 16.33 5.80
C GLU A 115 -2.22 17.27 5.59
N GLU A 116 -2.01 18.59 5.71
CA GLU A 116 -3.03 19.62 5.55
C GLU A 116 -3.58 19.68 4.12
N VAL A 117 -2.70 19.74 3.11
CA VAL A 117 -3.08 19.98 1.70
C VAL A 117 -3.66 18.75 1.02
N LEU A 118 -3.10 17.59 1.33
CA LEU A 118 -3.50 16.32 0.72
C LEU A 118 -4.52 15.56 1.57
N GLY A 119 -4.82 16.03 2.78
CA GLY A 119 -5.71 15.35 3.71
C GLY A 119 -5.13 14.01 4.17
N LEU A 120 -3.80 13.92 4.27
CA LEU A 120 -3.13 12.72 4.71
C LEU A 120 -3.36 12.53 6.21
N PRO A 121 -3.42 11.30 6.67
CA PRO A 121 -3.50 11.03 8.10
C PRO A 121 -2.24 11.50 8.81
N ASP A 122 -2.38 11.98 10.04
CA ASP A 122 -1.26 12.29 10.92
C ASP A 122 -0.35 11.06 11.07
N GLU A 123 0.85 11.15 10.46
CA GLU A 123 1.86 10.08 10.43
C GLU A 123 2.32 9.70 11.85
N SER A 124 2.42 10.68 12.76
CA SER A 124 2.81 10.46 14.15
C SER A 124 1.75 9.67 14.90
N LEU A 125 0.48 10.02 14.71
CA LEU A 125 -0.66 9.35 15.35
C LEU A 125 -0.84 7.93 14.80
N LEU A 126 -0.66 7.73 13.48
CA LEU A 126 -0.62 6.39 12.89
C LEU A 126 0.55 5.55 13.41
N GLY A 127 1.72 6.15 13.62
CA GLY A 127 2.86 5.49 14.26
C GLY A 127 2.52 5.03 15.67
N SER A 128 1.88 5.90 16.47
CA SER A 128 1.42 5.59 17.83
C SER A 128 0.36 4.49 17.86
N LEU A 129 -0.52 4.46 16.86
CA LEU A 129 -1.50 3.38 16.70
C LEU A 129 -0.80 2.03 16.48
N VAL A 130 0.16 1.95 15.55
CA VAL A 130 0.92 0.72 15.30
C VAL A 130 1.65 0.27 16.56
N GLU A 131 2.31 1.19 17.26
CA GLU A 131 3.03 0.88 18.50
C GLU A 131 2.08 0.34 19.58
N SER A 132 0.89 0.91 19.73
CA SER A 132 -0.09 0.40 20.69
C SER A 132 -0.61 -0.99 20.32
N VAL A 133 -0.81 -1.29 19.03
CA VAL A 133 -1.19 -2.62 18.55
C VAL A 133 -0.07 -3.64 18.83
N THR A 134 1.19 -3.31 18.50
CA THR A 134 2.33 -4.21 18.72
C THR A 134 2.61 -4.47 20.21
N ARG A 135 2.32 -3.49 21.07
CA ARG A 135 2.39 -3.62 22.53
C ARG A 135 1.15 -4.25 23.18
N GLN A 136 0.18 -4.68 22.38
CA GLN A 136 -1.06 -5.30 22.86
C GLN A 136 -1.90 -4.40 23.78
N ASP A 137 -1.75 -3.07 23.69
CA ASP A 137 -2.52 -2.10 24.46
C ASP A 137 -3.82 -1.73 23.71
N ALA A 138 -4.85 -2.55 23.91
CA ALA A 138 -6.14 -2.36 23.24
C ALA A 138 -6.80 -1.01 23.57
N ARG A 139 -6.60 -0.48 24.81
CA ARG A 139 -7.16 0.81 25.20
C ARG A 139 -6.55 1.94 24.38
N ARG A 140 -5.22 2.07 24.36
CA ARG A 140 -4.54 3.09 23.57
C ARG A 140 -4.80 2.94 22.07
N THR A 141 -4.89 1.69 21.60
CA THR A 141 -5.24 1.41 20.20
C THR A 141 -6.60 2.01 19.82
N LEU A 142 -7.62 1.84 20.66
CA LEU A 142 -8.95 2.41 20.42
C LEU A 142 -8.95 3.94 20.58
N ASP A 143 -8.18 4.50 21.52
CA ASP A 143 -8.05 5.94 21.71
C ASP A 143 -7.42 6.59 20.47
N HIS A 144 -6.26 6.12 20.00
CA HIS A 144 -5.61 6.63 18.78
C HIS A 144 -6.46 6.46 17.52
N ALA A 145 -7.13 5.31 17.37
CA ALA A 145 -8.07 5.11 16.27
C ALA A 145 -9.24 6.09 16.31
N GLY A 146 -9.73 6.40 17.53
CA GLY A 146 -10.77 7.40 17.74
C GLY A 146 -10.34 8.79 17.28
N GLU A 147 -9.12 9.21 17.61
CA GLU A 147 -8.54 10.50 17.21
C GLU A 147 -8.36 10.57 15.67
N LEU A 148 -7.81 9.52 15.04
CA LEU A 148 -7.67 9.47 13.57
C LEU A 148 -9.01 9.60 12.86
N VAL A 149 -10.05 8.92 13.35
CA VAL A 149 -11.40 9.03 12.79
C VAL A 149 -12.01 10.40 13.05
N ALA A 150 -11.80 11.00 14.21
CA ALA A 150 -12.24 12.35 14.53
C ALA A 150 -11.57 13.41 13.63
N ASN A 151 -10.32 13.17 13.22
CA ASN A 151 -9.56 13.99 12.27
C ASN A 151 -9.96 13.75 10.80
N GLY A 152 -11.03 12.98 10.54
CA GLY A 152 -11.64 12.83 9.21
C GLY A 152 -11.23 11.54 8.46
N MET A 153 -10.39 10.68 9.04
CA MET A 153 -10.03 9.42 8.42
C MET A 153 -11.22 8.45 8.41
N SER A 154 -11.53 7.87 7.27
CA SER A 154 -12.56 6.84 7.22
C SER A 154 -12.10 5.54 7.89
N HIS A 155 -13.04 4.78 8.44
CA HIS A 155 -12.76 3.50 9.10
C HIS A 155 -12.03 2.49 8.20
N ALA A 156 -12.34 2.48 6.91
CA ALA A 156 -11.69 1.62 5.93
C ALA A 156 -10.26 2.08 5.63
N GLN A 157 -10.05 3.39 5.43
CA GLN A 157 -8.72 3.96 5.20
C GLN A 157 -7.78 3.69 6.39
N LEU A 158 -8.30 3.75 7.63
CA LEU A 158 -7.51 3.44 8.82
C LEU A 158 -6.98 2.00 8.79
N LEU A 159 -7.84 1.04 8.44
CA LEU A 159 -7.42 -0.36 8.32
C LEU A 159 -6.46 -0.59 7.15
N ASP A 160 -6.67 0.09 6.01
CA ASP A 160 -5.77 0.01 4.86
C ASP A 160 -4.38 0.59 5.21
N SER A 161 -4.33 1.75 5.88
CA SER A 161 -3.09 2.37 6.34
C SER A 161 -2.37 1.53 7.40
N LEU A 162 -3.13 0.90 8.30
CA LEU A 162 -2.58 -0.01 9.31
C LEU A 162 -1.98 -1.26 8.65
N ALA A 163 -2.67 -1.86 7.66
CA ALA A 163 -2.16 -3.00 6.90
C ALA A 163 -0.83 -2.69 6.22
N GLU A 164 -0.71 -1.52 5.57
CA GLU A 164 0.53 -1.11 4.90
C GLU A 164 1.67 -0.92 5.89
N ARG A 165 1.42 -0.37 7.08
CA ARG A 165 2.45 -0.24 8.12
C ARG A 165 2.89 -1.57 8.68
N ILE A 166 1.96 -2.50 8.93
CA ILE A 166 2.29 -3.86 9.36
C ILE A 166 3.05 -4.60 8.25
N ARG A 167 2.74 -4.36 6.96
CA ARG A 167 3.52 -4.88 5.83
C ARG A 167 4.97 -4.41 5.89
N ARG A 168 5.20 -3.13 6.21
CA ARG A 168 6.56 -2.60 6.38
C ARG A 168 7.31 -3.31 7.51
N LEU A 169 6.65 -3.57 8.66
CA LEU A 169 7.23 -4.37 9.75
C LEU A 169 7.59 -5.78 9.28
N LEU A 170 6.71 -6.43 8.52
CA LEU A 170 6.95 -7.77 7.96
C LEU A 170 8.15 -7.80 7.01
N VAL A 171 8.27 -6.81 6.11
CA VAL A 171 9.38 -6.72 5.16
C VAL A 171 10.70 -6.52 5.92
N VAL A 172 10.73 -5.62 6.91
CA VAL A 172 11.92 -5.40 7.75
C VAL A 172 12.29 -6.64 8.53
N ALA A 173 11.31 -7.33 9.14
CA ALA A 173 11.53 -8.56 9.89
C ALA A 173 12.03 -9.74 9.01
N THR A 174 11.73 -9.71 7.72
CA THR A 174 12.09 -10.79 6.78
C THR A 174 13.38 -10.51 6.01
N CYS A 175 13.54 -9.28 5.51
CA CYS A 175 14.59 -8.89 4.57
C CYS A 175 15.69 -8.04 5.23
N GLY A 176 15.50 -7.58 6.48
CA GLY A 176 16.40 -6.64 7.15
C GLY A 176 16.16 -5.18 6.72
N THR A 177 16.88 -4.26 7.37
CA THR A 177 16.69 -2.81 7.22
C THR A 177 17.26 -2.20 5.94
N GLU A 178 18.11 -2.93 5.21
CA GLU A 178 18.78 -2.44 3.99
C GLU A 178 18.06 -2.82 2.69
N SER A 179 16.90 -3.46 2.79
CA SER A 179 16.16 -3.92 1.60
C SER A 179 15.54 -2.76 0.82
N GLU A 180 15.76 -2.73 -0.50
CA GLU A 180 15.12 -1.76 -1.42
C GLU A 180 13.57 -1.87 -1.41
N LEU A 181 13.03 -3.01 -0.97
CA LEU A 181 11.58 -3.25 -0.87
C LEU A 181 10.90 -2.39 0.21
N ILE A 182 11.68 -1.80 1.13
CA ILE A 182 11.16 -1.05 2.27
C ILE A 182 10.75 0.36 1.86
N GLY A 183 11.51 0.99 0.93
CA GLY A 183 11.25 2.35 0.45
C GLY A 183 11.15 3.38 1.58
N MET A 184 11.92 3.25 2.67
CA MET A 184 11.93 4.13 3.84
C MET A 184 13.32 4.68 4.11
N THR A 185 13.40 5.75 4.91
CA THR A 185 14.69 6.23 5.45
C THR A 185 15.29 5.21 6.42
N ALA A 186 16.61 5.22 6.60
CA ALA A 186 17.31 4.31 7.51
C ALA A 186 16.76 4.37 8.94
N ASP A 187 16.47 5.58 9.44
CA ASP A 187 15.90 5.77 10.78
C ASP A 187 14.50 5.17 10.92
N ALA A 188 13.66 5.29 9.88
CA ALA A 188 12.33 4.70 9.87
C ALA A 188 12.40 3.16 9.82
N ALA A 189 13.32 2.60 9.03
CA ALA A 189 13.58 1.17 8.98
C ALA A 189 14.06 0.62 10.33
N GLN A 190 14.94 1.35 11.02
CA GLN A 190 15.42 0.99 12.35
C GLN A 190 14.28 0.97 13.39
N ARG A 191 13.40 1.97 13.39
CA ARG A 191 12.20 1.97 14.25
C ARG A 191 11.26 0.80 13.95
N CYS A 192 11.07 0.47 12.68
CA CYS A 192 10.28 -0.72 12.29
C CYS A 192 10.93 -2.01 12.80
N ALA A 193 12.26 -2.14 12.75
CA ALA A 193 12.99 -3.30 13.28
C ALA A 193 12.82 -3.44 14.79
N GLU A 194 12.79 -2.34 15.52
CA GLU A 194 12.53 -2.34 16.97
C GLU A 194 11.11 -2.79 17.31
N LEU A 195 10.12 -2.26 16.60
CA LEU A 195 8.71 -2.63 16.79
C LEU A 195 8.38 -4.08 16.40
N SER A 196 9.12 -4.63 15.44
CA SER A 196 8.89 -6.01 14.97
C SER A 196 9.63 -7.08 15.78
N ARG A 197 10.49 -6.72 16.74
CA ARG A 197 11.32 -7.69 17.49
C ARG A 197 10.53 -8.78 18.22
N ASP A 198 9.39 -8.38 18.78
CA ASP A 198 8.57 -9.27 19.62
C ASP A 198 7.41 -9.92 18.83
N LEU A 199 7.34 -9.66 17.50
CA LEU A 199 6.30 -10.20 16.64
C LEU A 199 6.88 -11.22 15.67
N ASP A 200 6.34 -12.42 15.63
CA ASP A 200 6.69 -13.41 14.64
C ASP A 200 6.07 -13.10 13.26
N GLN A 201 6.73 -13.57 12.19
CA GLN A 201 6.27 -13.35 10.83
C GLN A 201 4.85 -13.88 10.57
N PRO A 202 4.45 -15.08 11.04
CA PRO A 202 3.09 -15.58 10.92
C PRO A 202 2.05 -14.64 11.53
N THR A 203 2.32 -14.05 12.68
CA THR A 203 1.44 -13.08 13.34
C THR A 203 1.28 -11.81 12.48
N LEU A 204 2.38 -11.26 11.96
CA LEU A 204 2.33 -10.09 11.07
C LEU A 204 1.52 -10.36 9.79
N VAL A 205 1.66 -11.55 9.19
CA VAL A 205 0.85 -11.96 8.03
C VAL A 205 -0.62 -12.02 8.40
N GLN A 206 -0.98 -12.61 9.53
CA GLN A 206 -2.38 -12.71 9.98
C GLN A 206 -2.98 -11.33 10.30
N MET A 207 -2.18 -10.40 10.84
CA MET A 207 -2.61 -9.02 11.07
C MET A 207 -2.97 -8.31 9.77
N ILE A 208 -2.13 -8.45 8.72
CA ILE A 208 -2.39 -7.87 7.39
C ILE A 208 -3.70 -8.43 6.82
N VAL A 209 -3.88 -9.76 6.86
CA VAL A 209 -5.10 -10.42 6.38
C VAL A 209 -6.33 -9.95 7.15
N ALA A 210 -6.21 -9.75 8.47
CA ALA A 210 -7.30 -9.26 9.30
C ALA A 210 -7.68 -7.81 8.96
N CYS A 211 -6.70 -6.93 8.71
CA CYS A 211 -6.94 -5.56 8.29
C CYS A 211 -7.64 -5.50 6.92
N ASP A 212 -7.17 -6.25 5.93
CA ASP A 212 -7.75 -6.29 4.59
C ASP A 212 -9.19 -6.84 4.60
N ALA A 213 -9.43 -7.94 5.32
CA ALA A 213 -10.78 -8.46 5.50
C ALA A 213 -11.71 -7.47 6.23
N GLY A 214 -11.19 -6.81 7.27
CA GLY A 214 -11.90 -5.79 8.04
C GLY A 214 -12.25 -4.58 7.19
N SER A 215 -11.32 -4.07 6.38
CA SER A 215 -11.54 -2.93 5.48
C SER A 215 -12.68 -3.21 4.50
N ARG A 216 -12.70 -4.38 3.87
CA ARG A 216 -13.81 -4.79 2.99
C ARG A 216 -15.15 -4.86 3.71
N GLN A 217 -15.18 -5.44 4.92
CA GLN A 217 -16.40 -5.58 5.70
C GLN A 217 -16.93 -4.22 6.16
N VAL A 218 -16.07 -3.33 6.62
CA VAL A 218 -16.42 -1.99 7.09
C VAL A 218 -17.09 -1.17 5.99
N ARG A 219 -16.63 -1.28 4.74
CA ARG A 219 -17.21 -0.55 3.57
C ARG A 219 -18.66 -0.94 3.28
N SER A 220 -19.07 -2.15 3.60
CA SER A 220 -20.42 -2.68 3.34
C SER A 220 -21.31 -2.79 4.58
N SER A 221 -20.79 -2.45 5.77
CA SER A 221 -21.48 -2.64 7.04
C SER A 221 -22.38 -1.48 7.42
N GLY A 222 -23.51 -1.80 8.06
CA GLY A 222 -24.34 -0.81 8.74
C GLY A 222 -23.80 -0.34 10.11
N ALA A 223 -22.72 -0.98 10.62
CA ALA A 223 -22.08 -0.64 11.90
C ALA A 223 -20.54 -0.55 11.74
N PRO A 224 -20.02 0.36 10.88
CA PRO A 224 -18.60 0.39 10.53
C PRO A 224 -17.69 0.62 11.76
N ARG A 225 -18.11 1.45 12.72
CA ARG A 225 -17.34 1.71 13.94
C ARG A 225 -17.16 0.47 14.79
N ALA A 226 -18.23 -0.27 15.03
CA ALA A 226 -18.17 -1.48 15.86
C ALA A 226 -17.26 -2.56 15.24
N LEU A 227 -17.28 -2.69 13.89
CA LEU A 227 -16.36 -3.60 13.19
C LEU A 227 -14.92 -3.14 13.28
N LEU A 228 -14.64 -1.84 13.11
CA LEU A 228 -13.30 -1.30 13.29
C LEU A 228 -12.76 -1.64 14.68
N ASP A 229 -13.53 -1.30 15.73
CA ASP A 229 -13.13 -1.54 17.12
C ASP A 229 -12.87 -3.04 17.39
N ALA A 230 -13.72 -3.93 16.85
CA ALA A 230 -13.54 -5.38 16.97
C ALA A 230 -12.26 -5.89 16.26
N VAL A 231 -11.97 -5.37 15.06
CA VAL A 231 -10.74 -5.71 14.33
C VAL A 231 -9.51 -5.23 15.11
N LEU A 232 -9.50 -4.00 15.59
CA LEU A 232 -8.38 -3.42 16.33
C LEU A 232 -8.09 -4.21 17.62
N VAL A 233 -9.12 -4.54 18.41
CA VAL A 233 -8.97 -5.38 19.60
C VAL A 233 -8.45 -6.77 19.25
N ARG A 234 -8.96 -7.37 18.16
CA ARG A 234 -8.45 -8.65 17.66
C ARG A 234 -6.97 -8.58 17.28
N LEU A 235 -6.52 -7.52 16.63
CA LEU A 235 -5.10 -7.33 16.28
C LEU A 235 -4.22 -7.30 17.53
N CYS A 236 -4.63 -6.58 18.58
CA CYS A 236 -3.89 -6.52 19.85
C CYS A 236 -3.72 -7.89 20.51
N HIS A 237 -4.69 -8.81 20.35
CA HIS A 237 -4.64 -10.13 20.97
C HIS A 237 -4.16 -11.26 20.05
N MET A 238 -3.75 -10.95 18.81
CA MET A 238 -3.44 -11.97 17.80
C MET A 238 -2.28 -12.86 18.21
N GLN A 239 -1.24 -12.32 18.82
CA GLN A 239 -0.10 -13.06 19.33
C GLN A 239 -0.53 -14.05 20.45
N SER A 240 -1.39 -13.63 21.38
CA SER A 240 -1.90 -14.49 22.44
C SER A 240 -2.73 -15.65 21.89
N PHE A 241 -3.47 -15.44 20.79
CA PHE A 241 -4.20 -16.53 20.13
C PHE A 241 -3.26 -17.51 19.42
N ALA A 242 -2.17 -17.06 18.81
CA ALA A 242 -1.18 -17.90 18.19
C ALA A 242 -0.47 -18.80 19.24
N GLU A 243 -0.07 -18.24 20.37
CA GLU A 243 0.51 -18.97 21.50
C GLU A 243 -0.45 -20.03 22.06
N ALA A 244 -1.71 -19.67 22.29
CA ALA A 244 -2.74 -20.61 22.76
C ALA A 244 -2.96 -21.77 21.75
N ALA A 245 -2.99 -21.48 20.45
CA ALA A 245 -3.12 -22.51 19.41
C ALA A 245 -1.90 -23.44 19.37
N HIS A 246 -0.69 -22.92 19.56
CA HIS A 246 0.54 -23.72 19.67
C HIS A 246 0.54 -24.65 20.91
N LEU A 247 0.09 -24.15 22.05
CA LEU A 247 -0.03 -24.94 23.28
C LEU A 247 -1.05 -26.09 23.12
N LEU A 248 -2.16 -25.83 22.44
CA LEU A 248 -3.18 -26.85 22.18
C LEU A 248 -2.70 -27.93 21.19
N GLN A 249 -1.87 -27.58 20.22
CA GLN A 249 -1.27 -28.53 19.28
C GLN A 249 -0.15 -29.36 19.93
N GLY A 250 0.61 -28.78 20.86
CA GLY A 250 1.67 -29.46 21.61
C GLY A 250 1.16 -30.52 22.61
N THR A 251 -0.12 -30.47 22.98
CA THR A 251 -0.74 -31.46 23.89
C THR A 251 -1.27 -32.71 23.18
N SER A 252 -1.24 -32.77 21.85
CA SER A 252 -1.59 -33.96 21.05
C SER A 252 -0.36 -34.84 20.83
N GLY A 253 0.23 -35.35 21.91
CA GLY A 253 1.21 -36.43 21.84
C GLY A 253 0.55 -37.70 21.26
N PRO A 254 1.28 -38.51 20.45
CA PRO A 254 0.70 -39.72 19.87
C PRO A 254 0.24 -40.66 21.00
N PRO A 255 -0.91 -41.35 20.84
CA PRO A 255 -1.42 -42.25 21.87
C PRO A 255 -0.38 -43.31 22.15
N ALA A 256 -0.03 -43.47 23.44
CA ALA A 256 0.91 -44.46 23.89
C ALA A 256 0.49 -45.83 23.37
N LYS A 257 1.36 -46.49 22.57
CA LYS A 257 1.17 -47.87 22.14
C LYS A 257 0.99 -48.74 23.39
N LYS A 258 -0.20 -49.29 23.56
CA LYS A 258 -0.42 -50.33 24.55
C LYS A 258 0.48 -51.54 24.20
N ASP A 259 1.38 -51.83 25.07
CA ASP A 259 2.27 -52.98 25.01
C ASP A 259 1.43 -54.29 25.18
N PRO A 260 1.42 -55.22 24.24
CA PRO A 260 0.57 -56.41 24.35
C PRO A 260 1.21 -57.55 25.21
N ALA A 261 2.20 -57.25 26.07
CA ALA A 261 2.97 -58.25 26.81
C ALA A 261 2.61 -58.36 28.29
N ARG A 262 1.31 -58.18 28.70
CA ARG A 262 0.81 -58.58 30.02
C ARG A 262 -0.53 -59.27 29.95
N ALA A 263 -0.54 -60.44 29.33
CA ALA A 263 -1.58 -61.48 29.48
C ALA A 263 -0.93 -62.84 29.37
N ARG A 264 -0.35 -63.34 30.46
CA ARG A 264 -0.21 -64.73 30.83
C ARG A 264 -0.15 -64.85 32.34
#